data_5684fd8c779afeacf42fe8020d325bd9
#
_entry.id   5684fd8c779afeacf42fe8020d325bd9
#
_cell.length_a   1.000
_cell.length_b   1.000
_cell.length_c   1.000
_cell.angle_alpha   90.00
_cell.angle_beta   90.00
_cell.angle_gamma   90.00
#
_symmetry.space_group_name_H-M   'P 1'
#
loop_
_entity.id
_entity.type
_entity.pdbx_description
1 polymer ?
#
loop_
_entity_poly.entity_id
_entity_poly.type
_entity_poly.pdbx_seq_one_letter_code
_entity_poly.pdbx_strand_id
1 'polypeptide(L)'
;MIQMAFLPHYHSRNMENIAQLGDKTKAIVAKLYQYAIQEQINVLIYETIRTKEKQEQNVKNGASQTMRSYHIVGQALDFVIVNGSEADWNCYGKTDAQKFIKKAKALGMTWGGDWKTFKDKPHLQNSSIAYGADTFKTKGQQIALSSSTVVQPEKTVEKNTESSSTSTSSDSIILPSGVFSREKNGSTYSTDVKKIQSVLNAIWFKPGSIDGYFGTDTEDALKRFQSVHLPYEIDGVYGPKTREKMLQVYKG
;
A
#
# COMPACT_ATOMS: atom_id res chain seq x y z
N MET A 1 18.60 21.88 -3.21
CA MET A 1 18.30 20.46 -3.45
C MET A 1 17.06 20.11 -2.66
N ILE A 2 15.95 19.79 -3.30
CA ILE A 2 14.74 19.30 -2.62
C ILE A 2 15.02 17.85 -2.25
N GLN A 3 15.21 17.57 -0.96
CA GLN A 3 15.36 16.22 -0.47
C GLN A 3 14.01 15.53 -0.64
N MET A 4 13.92 14.55 -1.56
CA MET A 4 12.70 13.77 -1.71
C MET A 4 12.40 13.06 -0.39
N ALA A 5 11.18 13.24 0.12
CA ALA A 5 10.75 12.61 1.37
C ALA A 5 10.80 11.08 1.21
N PHE A 6 11.32 10.38 2.23
CA PHE A 6 11.30 8.93 2.27
C PHE A 6 9.87 8.42 2.25
N LEU A 7 9.59 7.43 1.40
CA LEU A 7 8.33 6.67 1.44
C LEU A 7 8.64 5.17 1.54
N PRO A 8 7.97 4.40 2.40
CA PRO A 8 8.08 2.96 2.43
C PRO A 8 7.80 2.33 1.07
N HIS A 9 8.48 1.23 0.75
CA HIS A 9 8.38 0.55 -0.55
C HIS A 9 6.92 0.25 -0.96
N TYR A 10 6.10 -0.14 0.00
CA TYR A 10 4.68 -0.48 -0.21
C TYR A 10 3.72 0.65 0.21
N HIS A 11 4.12 1.93 -0.01
CA HIS A 11 3.36 3.09 0.45
C HIS A 11 1.88 3.03 0.03
N SER A 12 1.58 2.82 -1.26
CA SER A 12 0.20 2.78 -1.77
C SER A 12 -0.62 1.68 -1.10
N ARG A 13 -0.06 0.47 -0.98
CA ARG A 13 -0.72 -0.65 -0.28
C ARG A 13 -0.97 -0.34 1.20
N ASN A 14 0.01 0.28 1.86
CA ASN A 14 -0.15 0.69 3.25
C ASN A 14 -1.30 1.68 3.39
N MET A 15 -1.40 2.68 2.51
CA MET A 15 -2.48 3.66 2.52
C MET A 15 -3.85 3.03 2.29
N GLU A 16 -3.97 2.11 1.34
CA GLU A 16 -5.21 1.38 1.07
C GLU A 16 -5.64 0.52 2.26
N ASN A 17 -4.70 -0.21 2.86
CA ASN A 17 -4.98 -1.02 4.03
C ASN A 17 -5.37 -0.16 5.25
N ILE A 18 -4.69 0.96 5.48
CA ILE A 18 -5.05 1.91 6.53
C ILE A 18 -6.46 2.48 6.30
N ALA A 19 -6.83 2.79 5.07
CA ALA A 19 -8.14 3.34 4.73
C ALA A 19 -9.32 2.42 5.11
N GLN A 20 -9.09 1.11 5.19
CA GLN A 20 -10.10 0.10 5.55
C GLN A 20 -10.40 0.03 7.05
N LEU A 21 -9.53 0.57 7.91
CA LEU A 21 -9.70 0.53 9.37
C LEU A 21 -10.91 1.35 9.84
N GLY A 22 -11.42 1.03 11.03
CA GLY A 22 -12.38 1.87 11.73
C GLY A 22 -11.81 3.25 12.04
N ASP A 23 -12.66 4.26 12.17
CA ASP A 23 -12.28 5.68 12.17
C ASP A 23 -11.25 6.05 13.25
N LYS A 24 -11.46 5.57 14.48
CA LYS A 24 -10.55 5.82 15.60
C LYS A 24 -9.22 5.08 15.42
N THR A 25 -9.29 3.82 15.02
CA THR A 25 -8.10 3.00 14.76
C THR A 25 -7.32 3.55 13.58
N LYS A 26 -8.00 3.95 12.51
CA LYS A 26 -7.44 4.64 11.36
C LYS A 26 -6.65 5.89 11.75
N ALA A 27 -7.22 6.73 12.59
CA ALA A 27 -6.56 7.95 13.07
C ALA A 27 -5.26 7.66 13.85
N ILE A 28 -5.26 6.58 14.66
CA ILE A 28 -4.07 6.12 15.38
C ILE A 28 -3.02 5.59 14.41
N VAL A 29 -3.44 4.72 13.48
CA VAL A 29 -2.53 4.07 12.53
C VAL A 29 -1.96 5.07 11.52
N ALA A 30 -2.72 6.12 11.14
CA ALA A 30 -2.19 7.20 10.32
C ALA A 30 -1.02 7.92 11.01
N LYS A 31 -1.13 8.23 12.31
CA LYS A 31 -0.03 8.82 13.09
C LYS A 31 1.17 7.88 13.21
N LEU A 32 0.91 6.58 13.37
CA LEU A 32 1.95 5.55 13.41
C LEU A 32 2.68 5.45 12.07
N TYR A 33 1.94 5.49 10.97
CA TYR A 33 2.51 5.43 9.63
C TYR A 33 3.30 6.69 9.25
N GLN A 34 2.79 7.86 9.66
CA GLN A 34 3.53 9.12 9.53
C GLN A 34 4.86 9.08 10.29
N TYR A 35 4.88 8.51 11.50
CA TYR A 35 6.12 8.28 12.24
C TYR A 35 7.07 7.34 11.49
N ALA A 36 6.56 6.26 10.87
CA ALA A 36 7.40 5.37 10.08
C ALA A 36 8.07 6.09 8.89
N ILE A 37 7.35 7.00 8.23
CA ILE A 37 7.90 7.85 7.16
C ILE A 37 9.00 8.78 7.71
N GLN A 38 8.75 9.44 8.83
CA GLN A 38 9.72 10.36 9.46
C GLN A 38 11.00 9.65 9.91
N GLU A 39 10.88 8.45 10.48
CA GLU A 39 12.02 7.63 10.93
C GLU A 39 12.63 6.78 9.82
N GLN A 40 12.16 6.92 8.58
CA GLN A 40 12.58 6.14 7.41
C GLN A 40 12.45 4.62 7.60
N ILE A 41 11.43 4.18 8.35
CA ILE A 41 11.12 2.77 8.57
C ILE A 41 10.36 2.22 7.36
N ASN A 42 10.98 1.27 6.65
CA ASN A 42 10.38 0.63 5.48
C ASN A 42 9.40 -0.47 5.91
N VAL A 43 8.21 -0.07 6.36
CA VAL A 43 7.16 -0.96 6.87
C VAL A 43 6.17 -1.34 5.78
N LEU A 44 5.71 -2.59 5.79
CA LEU A 44 4.55 -3.07 5.08
C LEU A 44 3.44 -3.42 6.09
N ILE A 45 2.31 -2.74 6.01
CA ILE A 45 1.07 -3.11 6.68
C ILE A 45 0.32 -4.02 5.70
N TYR A 46 0.36 -5.33 5.92
CA TYR A 46 -0.11 -6.28 4.91
C TYR A 46 -1.54 -6.78 5.12
N GLU A 47 -2.09 -6.67 6.33
CA GLU A 47 -3.47 -7.02 6.64
C GLU A 47 -4.07 -6.02 7.64
N THR A 48 -5.34 -5.63 7.45
CA THR A 48 -6.10 -4.77 8.36
C THR A 48 -7.50 -5.30 8.58
N ILE A 49 -8.32 -5.40 7.53
CA ILE A 49 -9.64 -6.03 7.60
C ILE A 49 -9.55 -7.49 7.16
N ARG A 50 -10.28 -8.35 7.87
CA ARG A 50 -10.38 -9.79 7.59
C ARG A 50 -11.86 -10.20 7.58
N THR A 51 -12.27 -11.01 6.60
CA THR A 51 -13.61 -11.57 6.59
C THR A 51 -13.78 -12.66 7.66
N LYS A 52 -15.02 -12.94 8.04
CA LYS A 52 -15.31 -14.01 9.01
C LYS A 52 -14.87 -15.38 8.47
N GLU A 53 -15.11 -15.63 7.19
CA GLU A 53 -14.74 -16.87 6.50
C GLU A 53 -13.23 -17.09 6.54
N LYS A 54 -12.44 -16.04 6.31
CA LYS A 54 -10.98 -16.10 6.42
C LYS A 54 -10.54 -16.36 7.86
N GLN A 55 -11.21 -15.76 8.83
CA GLN A 55 -10.93 -16.00 10.26
C GLN A 55 -11.26 -17.44 10.64
N GLU A 56 -12.37 -18.01 10.17
CA GLU A 56 -12.73 -19.43 10.38
C GLU A 56 -11.63 -20.36 9.83
N GLN A 57 -11.14 -20.07 8.63
CA GLN A 57 -10.02 -20.82 8.05
C GLN A 57 -8.74 -20.72 8.91
N ASN A 58 -8.42 -19.52 9.42
CA ASN A 58 -7.27 -19.31 10.27
C ASN A 58 -7.39 -20.10 11.59
N VAL A 59 -8.58 -20.14 12.19
CA VAL A 59 -8.84 -20.95 13.40
C VAL A 59 -8.70 -22.43 13.08
N LYS A 60 -9.32 -22.91 11.98
CA LYS A 60 -9.26 -24.30 11.54
C LYS A 60 -7.82 -24.77 11.26
N ASN A 61 -6.99 -23.88 10.74
CA ASN A 61 -5.59 -24.17 10.41
C ASN A 61 -4.62 -23.91 11.58
N GLY A 62 -5.11 -23.55 12.76
CA GLY A 62 -4.28 -23.23 13.94
C GLY A 62 -3.53 -21.93 13.88
N ALA A 63 -3.76 -21.11 12.85
CA ALA A 63 -3.17 -19.78 12.69
C ALA A 63 -3.85 -18.70 13.58
N SER A 64 -4.97 -19.03 14.20
CA SER A 64 -5.66 -18.21 15.20
C SER A 64 -6.35 -19.08 16.23
N GLN A 65 -6.48 -18.57 17.46
CA GLN A 65 -7.17 -19.28 18.58
C GLN A 65 -8.57 -18.72 18.85
N THR A 66 -9.05 -17.76 18.06
CA THR A 66 -10.32 -17.08 18.35
C THR A 66 -11.06 -16.66 17.10
N MET A 67 -12.39 -16.75 17.16
CA MET A 67 -13.28 -16.12 16.18
C MET A 67 -13.49 -14.62 16.44
N ARG A 68 -13.08 -14.12 17.62
CA ARG A 68 -13.23 -12.72 18.02
C ARG A 68 -11.96 -11.93 17.68
N SER A 69 -11.55 -11.97 16.41
CA SER A 69 -10.38 -11.24 15.92
C SER A 69 -10.68 -9.75 15.69
N TYR A 70 -9.81 -8.87 16.18
CA TYR A 70 -9.89 -7.43 15.97
C TYR A 70 -9.78 -7.02 14.49
N HIS A 71 -9.25 -7.87 13.63
CA HIS A 71 -9.27 -7.67 12.16
C HIS A 71 -10.70 -7.68 11.59
N ILE A 72 -11.62 -8.51 12.13
CA ILE A 72 -13.01 -8.57 11.64
C ILE A 72 -13.73 -7.23 11.82
N VAL A 73 -13.37 -6.49 12.85
CA VAL A 73 -14.01 -5.22 13.22
C VAL A 73 -13.17 -3.99 12.86
N GLY A 74 -12.11 -4.16 12.06
CA GLY A 74 -11.27 -3.06 11.59
C GLY A 74 -10.48 -2.35 12.68
N GLN A 75 -10.17 -3.05 13.78
CA GLN A 75 -9.45 -2.50 14.93
C GLN A 75 -8.04 -3.10 15.08
N ALA A 76 -7.50 -3.76 14.04
CA ALA A 76 -6.17 -4.35 14.04
C ALA A 76 -5.45 -4.17 12.72
N LEU A 77 -4.15 -4.32 12.77
CA LEU A 77 -3.28 -4.45 11.60
C LEU A 77 -2.19 -5.47 11.86
N ASP A 78 -1.71 -6.10 10.78
CA ASP A 78 -0.50 -6.89 10.77
C ASP A 78 0.56 -6.20 9.93
N PHE A 79 1.81 -6.18 10.42
CA PHE A 79 2.92 -5.49 9.77
C PHE A 79 4.18 -6.35 9.70
N VAL A 80 5.07 -5.97 8.78
CA VAL A 80 6.43 -6.50 8.68
C VAL A 80 7.37 -5.38 8.21
N ILE A 81 8.65 -5.46 8.58
CA ILE A 81 9.67 -4.58 8.02
C ILE A 81 10.16 -5.16 6.69
N VAL A 82 10.48 -4.27 5.75
CA VAL A 82 10.84 -4.62 4.39
C VAL A 82 12.28 -4.19 4.10
N ASN A 83 13.09 -5.11 3.59
CA ASN A 83 14.43 -4.85 3.11
C ASN A 83 14.40 -4.74 1.58
N GLY A 84 14.53 -3.51 1.05
CA GLY A 84 14.25 -3.27 -0.37
C GLY A 84 12.78 -3.56 -0.68
N SER A 85 12.49 -4.66 -1.37
CA SER A 85 11.13 -5.15 -1.68
C SER A 85 10.75 -6.43 -0.92
N GLU A 86 11.65 -7.01 -0.12
CA GLU A 86 11.44 -8.30 0.53
C GLU A 86 11.01 -8.13 1.99
N ALA A 87 9.98 -8.88 2.39
CA ALA A 87 9.50 -8.89 3.77
C ALA A 87 10.47 -9.67 4.67
N ASP A 88 10.94 -9.03 5.72
CA ASP A 88 11.79 -9.65 6.75
C ASP A 88 10.95 -10.18 7.91
N TRP A 89 10.48 -11.39 7.81
CA TRP A 89 9.66 -12.03 8.85
C TRP A 89 10.39 -12.26 10.20
N ASN A 90 11.70 -12.04 10.24
CA ASN A 90 12.51 -12.08 11.46
C ASN A 90 12.80 -10.68 12.04
N CYS A 91 12.10 -9.65 11.55
CA CYS A 91 12.37 -8.25 11.88
C CYS A 91 12.02 -7.85 13.31
N TYR A 92 11.10 -8.54 13.98
CA TYR A 92 10.43 -8.02 15.19
C TYR A 92 11.35 -7.79 16.40
N GLY A 93 12.55 -8.36 16.41
CA GLY A 93 13.61 -8.04 17.39
C GLY A 93 14.59 -6.94 16.94
N LYS A 94 14.49 -6.45 15.69
CA LYS A 94 15.40 -5.48 15.11
C LYS A 94 14.96 -4.04 15.40
N THR A 95 15.88 -3.11 15.26
CA THR A 95 15.71 -1.69 15.64
C THR A 95 14.45 -1.06 15.05
N ASP A 96 14.22 -1.18 13.73
CA ASP A 96 13.10 -0.50 13.06
C ASP A 96 11.74 -1.05 13.49
N ALA A 97 11.62 -2.38 13.60
CA ALA A 97 10.40 -2.99 14.13
C ALA A 97 10.15 -2.58 15.57
N GLN A 98 11.19 -2.54 16.41
CA GLN A 98 11.06 -2.13 17.81
C GLN A 98 10.70 -0.64 17.94
N LYS A 99 11.24 0.25 17.11
CA LYS A 99 10.81 1.65 17.04
C LYS A 99 9.32 1.76 16.68
N PHE A 100 8.88 1.02 15.63
CA PHE A 100 7.50 1.00 15.18
C PHE A 100 6.55 0.48 16.26
N ILE A 101 6.89 -0.64 16.90
CA ILE A 101 6.13 -1.24 18.01
C ILE A 101 6.04 -0.29 19.21
N LYS A 102 7.17 0.31 19.62
CA LYS A 102 7.20 1.28 20.73
C LYS A 102 6.28 2.47 20.45
N LYS A 103 6.31 3.00 19.21
CA LYS A 103 5.42 4.09 18.81
C LYS A 103 3.96 3.67 18.80
N ALA A 104 3.64 2.47 18.30
CA ALA A 104 2.27 1.93 18.33
C ALA A 104 1.74 1.83 19.76
N LYS A 105 2.54 1.29 20.69
CA LYS A 105 2.19 1.21 22.13
C LYS A 105 1.99 2.59 22.75
N ALA A 106 2.83 3.56 22.42
CA ALA A 106 2.69 4.95 22.88
C ALA A 106 1.43 5.65 22.34
N LEU A 107 0.91 5.18 21.19
CA LEU A 107 -0.36 5.64 20.63
C LEU A 107 -1.58 4.85 21.16
N GLY A 108 -1.40 3.95 22.12
CA GLY A 108 -2.48 3.18 22.78
C GLY A 108 -2.81 1.84 22.12
N MET A 109 -1.97 1.35 21.18
CA MET A 109 -2.16 0.01 20.63
C MET A 109 -1.50 -1.07 21.50
N THR A 110 -2.08 -2.26 21.47
CA THR A 110 -1.50 -3.47 22.06
C THR A 110 -0.75 -4.27 21.01
N TRP A 111 0.43 -4.77 21.35
CA TRP A 111 1.23 -5.63 20.46
C TRP A 111 1.07 -7.11 20.83
N GLY A 112 0.77 -7.96 19.85
CA GLY A 112 0.60 -9.40 20.05
C GLY A 112 1.88 -10.13 20.44
N GLY A 113 3.06 -9.55 20.18
CA GLY A 113 4.34 -10.09 20.66
C GLY A 113 4.52 -10.06 22.19
N ASP A 114 3.75 -9.24 22.92
CA ASP A 114 3.74 -9.19 24.37
C ASP A 114 2.82 -10.26 25.02
N TRP A 115 1.98 -10.94 24.23
CA TRP A 115 1.05 -11.94 24.79
C TRP A 115 1.78 -13.14 25.38
N LYS A 116 1.24 -13.67 26.48
CA LYS A 116 1.92 -14.73 27.24
C LYS A 116 1.80 -16.11 26.61
N THR A 117 0.66 -16.41 25.99
CA THR A 117 0.32 -17.76 25.52
C THR A 117 0.48 -17.93 24.02
N PHE A 118 -0.13 -17.07 23.24
CA PHE A 118 -0.08 -17.12 21.77
C PHE A 118 0.56 -15.83 21.25
N LYS A 119 1.89 -15.83 21.11
CA LYS A 119 2.63 -14.66 20.63
C LYS A 119 2.40 -14.45 19.14
N ASP A 120 1.79 -13.31 18.81
CA ASP A 120 1.55 -12.89 17.44
C ASP A 120 2.36 -11.63 17.14
N LYS A 121 3.59 -11.83 16.68
CA LYS A 121 4.55 -10.72 16.50
C LYS A 121 4.14 -9.70 15.43
N PRO A 122 3.52 -10.07 14.29
CA PRO A 122 3.00 -9.10 13.33
C PRO A 122 1.90 -8.21 13.86
N HIS A 123 1.11 -8.67 14.84
CA HIS A 123 -0.18 -8.13 15.23
C HIS A 123 -0.11 -6.90 16.13
N LEU A 124 -0.82 -5.84 15.72
CA LEU A 124 -1.12 -4.65 16.53
C LEU A 124 -2.63 -4.42 16.55
N GLN A 125 -3.22 -4.18 17.71
CA GLN A 125 -4.65 -3.93 17.83
C GLN A 125 -4.97 -2.70 18.69
N ASN A 126 -6.05 -2.00 18.36
CA ASN A 126 -6.60 -0.92 19.18
C ASN A 126 -7.57 -1.49 20.22
N SER A 127 -7.04 -1.84 21.39
CA SER A 127 -7.83 -2.28 22.54
C SER A 127 -8.21 -1.15 23.49
N SER A 128 -7.90 0.12 23.15
CA SER A 128 -8.35 1.29 23.92
C SER A 128 -9.86 1.56 23.77
N ILE A 129 -10.49 0.93 22.80
CA ILE A 129 -11.94 0.94 22.59
C ILE A 129 -12.47 -0.50 22.62
N ALA A 130 -13.75 -0.66 23.00
CA ALA A 130 -14.38 -1.98 23.04
C ALA A 130 -14.39 -2.63 21.64
N TYR A 131 -14.28 -3.96 21.60
CA TYR A 131 -14.34 -4.74 20.38
C TYR A 131 -15.62 -4.44 19.58
N GLY A 132 -15.47 -4.02 18.35
CA GLY A 132 -16.57 -3.68 17.44
C GLY A 132 -17.20 -2.31 17.68
N ALA A 133 -16.68 -1.52 18.61
CA ALA A 133 -17.21 -0.18 18.92
C ALA A 133 -16.59 0.94 18.06
N ASP A 134 -15.69 0.62 17.13
CA ASP A 134 -15.20 1.59 16.16
C ASP A 134 -16.22 1.84 15.06
N THR A 135 -16.25 3.06 14.52
CA THR A 135 -17.16 3.46 13.44
C THR A 135 -16.45 3.40 12.09
N PHE A 136 -17.22 3.44 11.00
CA PHE A 136 -16.70 3.40 9.63
C PHE A 136 -17.28 4.55 8.78
N LYS A 137 -17.46 5.72 9.39
CA LYS A 137 -18.02 6.91 8.69
C LYS A 137 -17.07 7.45 7.63
N THR A 138 -15.77 7.30 7.84
CA THR A 138 -14.72 7.78 6.91
C THR A 138 -14.20 6.70 5.96
N LYS A 139 -15.00 5.64 5.72
CA LYS A 139 -14.64 4.61 4.72
C LYS A 139 -14.36 5.26 3.37
N GLY A 140 -13.18 4.93 2.79
CA GLY A 140 -12.78 5.46 1.49
C GLY A 140 -12.31 6.91 1.47
N GLN A 141 -12.41 7.66 2.57
CA GLN A 141 -11.67 8.92 2.66
C GLN A 141 -10.18 8.60 2.78
N GLN A 142 -9.41 9.12 1.84
CA GLN A 142 -7.96 9.16 2.01
C GLN A 142 -7.71 9.87 3.33
N ILE A 143 -6.97 9.22 4.23
CA ILE A 143 -6.39 9.93 5.34
C ILE A 143 -5.38 10.85 4.69
N ALA A 144 -5.74 12.13 4.56
CA ALA A 144 -4.74 13.14 4.34
C ALA A 144 -3.76 12.99 5.51
N LEU A 145 -2.65 12.32 5.27
CA LEU A 145 -1.47 12.48 6.09
C LEU A 145 -1.28 13.98 6.06
N SER A 146 -1.56 14.62 7.19
CA SER A 146 -1.58 16.07 7.32
C SER A 146 -0.39 16.60 6.57
N SER A 147 -0.64 17.35 5.52
CA SER A 147 0.34 17.89 4.59
C SER A 147 1.30 18.89 5.25
N SER A 148 1.46 18.83 6.56
CA SER A 148 2.35 19.68 7.34
C SER A 148 3.82 19.48 7.03
N THR A 149 4.19 18.60 6.09
CA THR A 149 5.60 18.44 5.70
C THR A 149 5.80 18.19 4.20
N VAL A 150 4.77 18.28 3.38
CA VAL A 150 4.92 18.38 1.93
C VAL A 150 4.41 19.74 1.52
N VAL A 151 5.31 20.69 1.39
CA VAL A 151 5.02 21.99 0.75
C VAL A 151 4.73 21.67 -0.71
N GLN A 152 3.46 21.51 -1.04
CA GLN A 152 3.01 21.73 -2.41
C GLN A 152 2.89 23.24 -2.62
N PRO A 153 3.42 23.80 -3.70
CA PRO A 153 3.13 25.18 -4.03
C PRO A 153 1.64 25.29 -4.37
N GLU A 154 0.94 26.13 -3.62
CA GLU A 154 -0.42 26.59 -3.92
C GLU A 154 -0.49 27.04 -5.36
N LYS A 155 -1.35 26.41 -6.15
CA LYS A 155 -1.82 26.96 -7.41
C LYS A 155 -3.01 27.86 -7.12
N THR A 156 -2.72 29.13 -6.96
CA THR A 156 -3.70 30.20 -7.08
C THR A 156 -4.30 30.16 -8.48
N VAL A 157 -5.62 30.04 -8.54
CA VAL A 157 -6.40 30.16 -9.78
C VAL A 157 -6.51 31.63 -10.10
N GLU A 158 -5.74 32.11 -11.08
CA GLU A 158 -6.11 33.32 -11.83
C GLU A 158 -6.39 32.96 -13.27
N LYS A 159 -7.62 33.27 -13.67
CA LYS A 159 -8.16 33.26 -15.01
C LYS A 159 -7.55 34.39 -15.79
N ASN A 160 -6.82 34.16 -16.84
CA ASN A 160 -6.91 35.00 -18.06
C ASN A 160 -6.34 34.33 -19.32
N THR A 161 -7.01 34.63 -20.34
CA THR A 161 -7.08 34.32 -21.75
C THR A 161 -5.78 34.55 -22.54
N GLU A 162 -5.60 33.70 -23.54
CA GLU A 162 -4.97 33.88 -24.87
C GLU A 162 -3.44 33.77 -25.07
N SER A 163 -3.16 32.81 -25.90
CA SER A 163 -2.38 32.78 -27.15
C SER A 163 -0.87 32.54 -27.12
N SER A 164 -0.59 31.50 -27.90
CA SER A 164 0.57 31.17 -28.74
C SER A 164 1.77 30.43 -28.11
N SER A 165 1.82 29.18 -28.55
CA SER A 165 2.98 28.40 -29.04
C SER A 165 4.28 28.44 -28.26
N THR A 166 4.58 27.36 -27.56
CA THR A 166 5.73 26.48 -27.84
C THR A 166 5.64 25.22 -26.99
N SER A 167 5.78 24.09 -27.63
CA SER A 167 5.72 22.72 -27.18
C SER A 167 6.62 22.41 -25.99
N THR A 168 6.02 21.99 -24.87
CA THR A 168 6.57 20.98 -23.98
C THR A 168 5.42 20.08 -23.54
N SER A 169 5.34 18.92 -24.14
CA SER A 169 4.31 17.91 -23.97
C SER A 169 4.32 17.35 -22.56
N SER A 170 3.33 17.72 -21.74
CA SER A 170 2.82 16.86 -20.68
C SER A 170 2.00 15.75 -21.36
N ASP A 171 2.70 14.76 -21.91
CA ASP A 171 2.07 13.55 -22.43
C ASP A 171 1.35 12.85 -21.28
N SER A 172 0.05 12.99 -21.23
CA SER A 172 -0.80 12.10 -20.45
C SER A 172 -0.58 10.69 -20.97
N ILE A 173 0.12 9.85 -20.22
CA ILE A 173 0.43 8.47 -20.62
C ILE A 173 -0.89 7.73 -20.84
N ILE A 174 -1.20 7.44 -22.11
CA ILE A 174 -2.38 6.64 -22.47
C ILE A 174 -1.99 5.17 -22.36
N LEU A 175 -2.54 4.47 -21.35
CA LEU A 175 -2.35 3.04 -21.18
C LEU A 175 -2.98 2.27 -22.37
N PRO A 176 -2.28 1.27 -22.92
CA PRO A 176 -2.75 0.50 -24.07
C PRO A 176 -3.98 -0.36 -23.72
N SER A 177 -4.84 -0.63 -24.71
CA SER A 177 -6.03 -1.48 -24.53
C SER A 177 -5.78 -2.98 -24.77
N GLY A 178 -4.55 -3.36 -25.14
CA GLY A 178 -4.18 -4.75 -25.44
C GLY A 178 -3.98 -5.62 -24.20
N VAL A 179 -3.68 -6.90 -24.46
CA VAL A 179 -3.26 -7.87 -23.44
C VAL A 179 -1.77 -8.13 -23.58
N PHE A 180 -1.02 -7.91 -22.50
CA PHE A 180 0.44 -8.07 -22.44
C PHE A 180 0.82 -9.01 -21.32
N SER A 181 1.78 -9.91 -21.58
CA SER A 181 2.31 -10.87 -20.62
C SER A 181 3.76 -11.19 -20.97
N ARG A 182 4.48 -11.80 -20.01
CA ARG A 182 5.85 -12.26 -20.26
C ARG A 182 5.93 -13.29 -21.39
N GLU A 183 4.96 -14.19 -21.47
CA GLU A 183 4.89 -15.21 -22.53
C GLU A 183 4.79 -14.58 -23.93
N LYS A 184 3.97 -13.54 -24.08
CA LYS A 184 3.73 -12.89 -25.39
C LYS A 184 4.75 -11.82 -25.74
N ASN A 185 5.25 -11.08 -24.73
CA ASN A 185 5.98 -9.84 -24.92
C ASN A 185 7.36 -9.81 -24.23
N GLY A 186 7.79 -10.94 -23.64
CA GLY A 186 9.04 -11.00 -22.89
C GLY A 186 10.30 -10.78 -23.75
N SER A 187 10.27 -11.26 -25.00
CA SER A 187 11.38 -11.14 -25.95
C SER A 187 11.10 -10.16 -27.09
N THR A 188 9.96 -9.46 -27.08
CA THR A 188 9.55 -8.54 -28.14
C THR A 188 9.43 -7.13 -27.59
N TYR A 189 10.18 -6.20 -28.16
CA TYR A 189 10.06 -4.77 -27.80
C TYR A 189 8.68 -4.22 -28.13
N SER A 190 8.10 -3.47 -27.21
CA SER A 190 6.81 -2.81 -27.38
C SER A 190 6.80 -1.45 -26.69
N THR A 191 6.43 -0.41 -27.42
CA THR A 191 6.18 0.92 -26.85
C THR A 191 5.02 0.91 -25.85
N ASP A 192 4.06 0.01 -26.03
CA ASP A 192 2.93 -0.16 -25.12
C ASP A 192 3.36 -0.82 -23.82
N VAL A 193 4.28 -1.79 -23.85
CA VAL A 193 4.90 -2.33 -22.63
C VAL A 193 5.67 -1.23 -21.91
N LYS A 194 6.39 -0.38 -22.64
CA LYS A 194 7.09 0.77 -22.03
C LYS A 194 6.14 1.73 -21.32
N LYS A 195 4.94 1.97 -21.87
CA LYS A 195 3.90 2.77 -21.20
C LYS A 195 3.40 2.09 -19.92
N ILE A 196 3.16 0.77 -19.96
CA ILE A 196 2.76 -0.02 -18.80
C ILE A 196 3.83 0.07 -17.70
N GLN A 197 5.10 -0.13 -18.04
CA GLN A 197 6.23 0.00 -17.13
C GLN A 197 6.32 1.40 -16.56
N SER A 198 6.14 2.45 -17.38
CA SER A 198 6.17 3.85 -16.93
C SER A 198 5.07 4.12 -15.88
N VAL A 199 3.85 3.63 -16.12
CA VAL A 199 2.75 3.78 -15.15
C VAL A 199 3.00 2.95 -13.90
N LEU A 200 3.44 1.67 -14.01
CA LEU A 200 3.82 0.87 -12.84
C LEU A 200 4.89 1.56 -12.00
N ASN A 201 5.88 2.18 -12.65
CA ASN A 201 6.92 2.94 -11.96
C ASN A 201 6.36 4.20 -11.30
N ALA A 202 5.48 4.94 -12.00
CA ALA A 202 4.86 6.16 -11.47
C ALA A 202 3.95 5.89 -10.26
N ILE A 203 3.28 4.73 -10.23
CA ILE A 203 2.47 4.26 -9.11
C ILE A 203 3.25 3.33 -8.14
N TRP A 204 4.57 3.42 -8.18
CA TRP A 204 5.52 2.82 -7.21
C TRP A 204 5.66 1.30 -7.21
N PHE A 205 5.17 0.58 -8.23
CA PHE A 205 5.36 -0.88 -8.34
C PHE A 205 6.70 -1.31 -8.97
N LYS A 206 7.56 -0.35 -9.34
CA LYS A 206 8.96 -0.56 -9.81
C LYS A 206 9.13 -1.81 -10.71
N PRO A 207 8.86 -1.71 -12.01
CA PRO A 207 8.94 -2.83 -12.96
C PRO A 207 10.38 -3.14 -13.42
N GLY A 208 11.42 -2.65 -12.73
CA GLY A 208 12.79 -2.68 -13.19
C GLY A 208 13.04 -1.59 -14.23
N SER A 209 13.79 -1.92 -15.29
CA SER A 209 14.06 -1.01 -16.41
C SER A 209 12.79 -0.72 -17.20
N ILE A 210 12.63 0.54 -17.63
CA ILE A 210 11.54 0.93 -18.54
C ILE A 210 12.07 0.74 -19.97
N ASP A 211 12.21 -0.50 -20.38
CA ASP A 211 12.90 -0.91 -21.61
C ASP A 211 11.96 -1.36 -22.74
N GLY A 212 10.67 -1.56 -22.43
CA GLY A 212 9.67 -2.00 -23.40
C GLY A 212 9.61 -3.53 -23.59
N TYR A 213 10.30 -4.31 -22.75
CA TYR A 213 10.20 -5.77 -22.72
C TYR A 213 9.41 -6.20 -21.48
N PHE A 214 8.44 -7.09 -21.67
CA PHE A 214 7.65 -7.61 -20.55
C PHE A 214 8.40 -8.74 -19.84
N GLY A 215 9.54 -8.41 -19.23
CA GLY A 215 10.40 -9.35 -18.52
C GLY A 215 9.85 -9.79 -17.15
N THR A 216 10.67 -10.55 -16.44
CA THR A 216 10.34 -11.05 -15.07
C THR A 216 10.01 -9.90 -14.12
N ASP A 217 10.81 -8.84 -14.12
CA ASP A 217 10.61 -7.69 -13.21
C ASP A 217 9.29 -6.97 -13.49
N THR A 218 8.89 -6.86 -14.77
CA THR A 218 7.61 -6.27 -15.18
C THR A 218 6.43 -7.15 -14.76
N GLU A 219 6.55 -8.47 -14.94
CA GLU A 219 5.54 -9.45 -14.50
C GLU A 219 5.38 -9.40 -12.97
N ASP A 220 6.48 -9.39 -12.22
CA ASP A 220 6.45 -9.33 -10.77
C ASP A 220 5.87 -8.00 -10.26
N ALA A 221 6.21 -6.88 -10.89
CA ALA A 221 5.61 -5.59 -10.59
C ALA A 221 4.10 -5.60 -10.81
N LEU A 222 3.66 -6.21 -11.92
CA LEU A 222 2.24 -6.33 -12.22
C LEU A 222 1.52 -7.26 -11.24
N LYS A 223 2.12 -8.39 -10.87
CA LYS A 223 1.57 -9.29 -9.82
C LYS A 223 1.45 -8.57 -8.49
N ARG A 224 2.45 -7.75 -8.11
CA ARG A 224 2.37 -6.90 -6.91
C ARG A 224 1.23 -5.88 -7.02
N PHE A 225 1.08 -5.23 -8.18
CA PHE A 225 -0.05 -4.33 -8.43
C PHE A 225 -1.39 -5.07 -8.30
N GLN A 226 -1.53 -6.22 -8.94
CA GLN A 226 -2.74 -7.04 -8.88
C GLN A 226 -3.03 -7.55 -7.46
N SER A 227 -2.02 -7.97 -6.70
CA SER A 227 -2.21 -8.41 -5.30
C SER A 227 -2.77 -7.32 -4.39
N VAL A 228 -2.49 -6.05 -4.71
CA VAL A 228 -3.01 -4.89 -3.98
C VAL A 228 -4.41 -4.50 -4.45
N HIS A 229 -4.61 -4.47 -5.77
CA HIS A 229 -5.77 -3.82 -6.37
C HIS A 229 -6.78 -4.78 -6.99
N LEU A 230 -6.38 -6.02 -7.31
CA LEU A 230 -7.17 -7.07 -7.95
C LEU A 230 -6.87 -8.44 -7.30
N PRO A 231 -7.12 -8.63 -6.00
CA PRO A 231 -6.61 -9.78 -5.23
C PRO A 231 -7.13 -11.15 -5.69
N TYR A 232 -8.13 -11.19 -6.56
CA TYR A 232 -8.67 -12.42 -7.15
C TYR A 232 -8.15 -12.71 -8.56
N GLU A 233 -7.25 -11.87 -9.10
CA GLU A 233 -6.74 -11.94 -10.47
C GLU A 233 -5.23 -11.64 -10.49
N ILE A 234 -4.44 -12.40 -9.72
CA ILE A 234 -2.98 -12.22 -9.61
C ILE A 234 -2.32 -13.17 -10.62
N ASP A 235 -2.46 -12.87 -11.90
CA ASP A 235 -1.93 -13.68 -13.01
C ASP A 235 -0.65 -13.12 -13.64
N GLY A 236 -0.30 -11.87 -13.35
CA GLY A 236 0.83 -11.18 -13.97
C GLY A 236 0.55 -10.79 -15.43
N VAL A 237 -0.70 -10.82 -15.87
CA VAL A 237 -1.13 -10.44 -17.20
C VAL A 237 -1.77 -9.05 -17.15
N TYR A 238 -1.27 -8.14 -17.99
CA TYR A 238 -1.95 -6.86 -18.20
C TYR A 238 -3.11 -7.08 -19.17
N GLY A 239 -4.32 -6.93 -18.70
CA GLY A 239 -5.57 -7.04 -19.45
C GLY A 239 -6.52 -5.87 -19.15
N PRO A 240 -7.77 -5.92 -19.66
CA PRO A 240 -8.74 -4.82 -19.52
C PRO A 240 -8.99 -4.41 -18.06
N LYS A 241 -9.16 -5.35 -17.15
CA LYS A 241 -9.40 -5.07 -15.72
C LYS A 241 -8.18 -4.45 -15.04
N THR A 242 -6.99 -4.98 -15.34
CA THR A 242 -5.72 -4.43 -14.83
C THR A 242 -5.52 -3.02 -15.34
N ARG A 243 -5.79 -2.77 -16.65
CA ARG A 243 -5.75 -1.45 -17.25
C ARG A 243 -6.68 -0.45 -16.56
N GLU A 244 -7.95 -0.83 -16.39
CA GLU A 244 -8.95 0.01 -15.75
C GLU A 244 -8.49 0.41 -14.34
N LYS A 245 -8.03 -0.57 -13.56
CA LYS A 245 -7.56 -0.34 -12.20
C LYS A 245 -6.28 0.53 -12.16
N MET A 246 -5.35 0.31 -13.08
CA MET A 246 -4.15 1.15 -13.20
C MET A 246 -4.51 2.60 -13.54
N LEU A 247 -5.49 2.83 -14.39
CA LEU A 247 -5.98 4.18 -14.72
C LEU A 247 -6.62 4.88 -13.52
N GLN A 248 -7.37 4.16 -12.69
CA GLN A 248 -7.95 4.69 -11.45
C GLN A 248 -6.86 5.11 -10.46
N VAL A 249 -5.84 4.25 -10.27
CA VAL A 249 -4.74 4.49 -9.31
C VAL A 249 -3.78 5.58 -9.81
N TYR A 250 -3.53 5.65 -11.13
CA TYR A 250 -2.62 6.64 -11.72
C TYR A 250 -3.19 8.06 -11.76
N LYS A 251 -4.52 8.20 -11.83
CA LYS A 251 -5.20 9.50 -11.90
C LYS A 251 -5.63 10.04 -10.52
N GLY A 252 -5.61 9.20 -9.50
CA GLY A 252 -5.94 9.58 -8.12
C GLY A 252 -4.76 10.12 -7.39
#